data_7bc529d2491e064658ab8a07abad56af
#
_entry.id   7bc529d2491e064658ab8a07abad56af
#
_cell.length_a   1.000
_cell.length_b   1.000
_cell.length_c   1.000
_cell.angle_alpha   90.00
_cell.angle_beta   90.00
_cell.angle_gamma   90.00
#
_symmetry.space_group_name_H-M   'P 1'
#
loop_
_entity.id
_entity.type
_entity.pdbx_description
1 polymer ?
#
loop_
_entity_poly.entity_id
_entity_poly.type
_entity_poly.pdbx_seq_one_letter_code
_entity_poly.pdbx_strand_id
1 'polypeptide(L)'
;MSTAIYSHPDCQRHEMGAWHPESPARLQAIADQLISAQIDGLLEHRDAPLADLADIERNHTRAALAIVRDHLPPPGEYYPIDSDTSLNAHSWQAALRAAGAAVAATDAVIDGAIDNAFCSIRPPGHHARPGGAMGFCLFNNVAIAARHALDARGLARVAIIDFDVHHGNGTAESFANEPRVLMASFFQHPLYPYTEPEPVTATCVNVPLPAYSKGDVVRQVVLDRWLPALHAFKPEMLFISAGFDAHRDDDLGGMGLVEADYAWITRQVMDVARLYAKGRIVSCLEGGYNLSALGRSVVAHVKALAEI
;
A
#
# COMPACT_ATOMS: atom_id res chain seq x y z
N MET A 1 -4.06 1.56 22.21
CA MET A 1 -3.13 1.34 21.09
C MET A 1 -2.90 2.69 20.40
N SER A 2 -1.64 3.08 20.12
CA SER A 2 -1.32 4.33 19.43
C SER A 2 -1.19 4.07 17.92
N THR A 3 -2.13 4.61 17.15
CA THR A 3 -2.15 4.50 15.69
C THR A 3 -1.79 5.84 15.08
N ALA A 4 -0.74 5.89 14.26
CA ALA A 4 -0.35 7.11 13.57
C ALA A 4 -0.90 7.18 12.14
N ILE A 5 -1.22 8.40 11.69
CA ILE A 5 -1.49 8.74 10.30
C ILE A 5 -0.31 9.56 9.78
N TYR A 6 0.41 9.02 8.80
CA TYR A 6 1.46 9.75 8.09
C TYR A 6 0.88 10.38 6.83
N SER A 7 1.06 11.68 6.67
CA SER A 7 0.62 12.42 5.47
C SER A 7 1.51 13.64 5.21
N HIS A 8 1.45 14.22 4.02
CA HIS A 8 2.10 15.49 3.71
C HIS A 8 1.39 16.20 2.55
N PRO A 9 1.29 17.56 2.57
CA PRO A 9 0.67 18.31 1.48
C PRO A 9 1.30 18.10 0.10
N ASP A 10 2.60 17.77 0.01
CA ASP A 10 3.26 17.46 -1.25
C ASP A 10 2.58 16.28 -1.98
N CYS A 11 2.03 15.32 -1.24
CA CYS A 11 1.29 14.18 -1.83
C CYS A 11 0.00 14.63 -2.55
N GLN A 12 -0.57 15.78 -2.20
CA GLN A 12 -1.74 16.36 -2.87
C GLN A 12 -1.36 17.15 -4.13
N ARG A 13 -0.07 17.42 -4.37
CA ARG A 13 0.38 18.19 -5.53
C ARG A 13 0.72 17.32 -6.75
N HIS A 14 0.88 16.02 -6.55
CA HIS A 14 1.03 15.08 -7.66
C HIS A 14 -0.31 14.86 -8.33
N GLU A 15 -0.35 14.98 -9.65
CA GLU A 15 -1.52 14.74 -10.49
C GLU A 15 -1.09 14.27 -11.89
N MET A 16 -1.95 13.50 -12.55
CA MET A 16 -1.71 12.92 -13.86
C MET A 16 -2.71 13.42 -14.92
N GLY A 17 -3.42 14.50 -14.61
CA GLY A 17 -4.42 15.12 -15.47
C GLY A 17 -5.77 15.29 -14.76
N ALA A 18 -6.57 16.26 -15.21
CA ALA A 18 -7.81 16.70 -14.54
C ALA A 18 -8.86 15.57 -14.40
N TRP A 19 -8.84 14.58 -15.25
CA TRP A 19 -9.79 13.46 -15.27
C TRP A 19 -9.20 12.13 -14.82
N HIS A 20 -7.97 12.17 -14.30
CA HIS A 20 -7.32 10.94 -13.87
C HIS A 20 -7.95 10.42 -12.57
N PRO A 21 -8.27 9.12 -12.47
CA PRO A 21 -8.90 8.56 -11.26
C PRO A 21 -7.99 8.65 -10.04
N GLU A 22 -6.68 8.42 -10.20
CA GLU A 22 -5.70 8.63 -9.15
C GLU A 22 -5.43 10.14 -9.01
N SER A 23 -6.12 10.79 -8.08
CA SER A 23 -6.18 12.25 -7.96
C SER A 23 -5.96 12.74 -6.53
N PRO A 24 -5.58 14.02 -6.34
CA PRO A 24 -5.47 14.63 -5.01
C PRO A 24 -6.73 14.53 -4.16
N ALA A 25 -7.91 14.50 -4.78
CA ALA A 25 -9.19 14.38 -4.08
C ALA A 25 -9.31 13.11 -3.24
N ARG A 26 -8.53 12.06 -3.54
CA ARG A 26 -8.49 10.81 -2.77
C ARG A 26 -8.03 11.06 -1.31
N LEU A 27 -6.96 11.83 -1.10
CA LEU A 27 -6.49 12.15 0.25
C LEU A 27 -7.46 13.08 0.99
N GLN A 28 -8.08 14.01 0.28
CA GLN A 28 -9.10 14.88 0.87
C GLN A 28 -10.32 14.07 1.33
N ALA A 29 -10.80 13.13 0.51
CA ALA A 29 -11.92 12.27 0.86
C ALA A 29 -11.63 11.41 2.10
N ILE A 30 -10.39 10.93 2.26
CA ILE A 30 -9.96 10.21 3.45
C ILE A 30 -10.00 11.12 4.68
N ALA A 31 -9.38 12.30 4.61
CA ALA A 31 -9.33 13.25 5.72
C ALA A 31 -10.74 13.68 6.17
N ASP A 32 -11.60 14.06 5.22
CA ASP A 32 -12.98 14.46 5.50
C ASP A 32 -13.78 13.33 6.17
N GLN A 33 -13.54 12.07 5.75
CA GLN A 33 -14.26 10.94 6.30
C GLN A 33 -13.75 10.54 7.70
N LEU A 34 -12.45 10.69 8.00
CA LEU A 34 -11.90 10.51 9.35
C LEU A 34 -12.50 11.51 10.33
N ILE A 35 -12.63 12.78 9.91
CA ILE A 35 -13.29 13.84 10.70
C ILE A 35 -14.78 13.53 10.87
N SER A 36 -15.49 13.21 9.79
CA SER A 36 -16.93 12.90 9.81
C SER A 36 -17.25 11.70 10.71
N ALA A 37 -16.37 10.70 10.74
CA ALA A 37 -16.47 9.52 11.60
C ALA A 37 -16.05 9.78 13.06
N GLN A 38 -15.61 10.98 13.37
CA GLN A 38 -15.16 11.43 14.70
C GLN A 38 -13.99 10.62 15.28
N ILE A 39 -13.11 10.12 14.41
CA ILE A 39 -11.92 9.35 14.84
C ILE A 39 -10.60 10.11 14.62
N ASP A 40 -10.60 11.18 13.82
CA ASP A 40 -9.42 11.96 13.50
C ASP A 40 -8.63 12.40 14.74
N GLY A 41 -9.31 12.92 15.73
CA GLY A 41 -8.72 13.34 17.02
C GLY A 41 -8.26 12.20 17.94
N LEU A 42 -8.48 10.94 17.57
CA LEU A 42 -8.02 9.76 18.30
C LEU A 42 -6.72 9.19 17.71
N LEU A 43 -6.26 9.75 16.59
CA LEU A 43 -5.10 9.29 15.84
C LEU A 43 -3.93 10.26 16.02
N GLU A 44 -2.72 9.73 15.95
CA GLU A 44 -1.50 10.55 16.01
C GLU A 44 -1.10 11.00 14.61
N HIS A 45 -1.25 12.30 14.32
CA HIS A 45 -0.85 12.84 13.02
C HIS A 45 0.65 13.13 12.97
N ARG A 46 1.32 12.63 11.93
CA ARG A 46 2.75 12.82 11.69
C ARG A 46 3.00 13.26 10.25
N ASP A 47 3.89 14.23 10.09
CA ASP A 47 4.36 14.64 8.77
C ASP A 47 5.23 13.54 8.15
N ALA A 48 4.96 13.22 6.88
CA ALA A 48 5.80 12.31 6.11
C ALA A 48 7.12 13.01 5.74
N PRO A 49 8.29 12.53 6.19
CA PRO A 49 9.56 13.06 5.75
C PRO A 49 9.83 12.74 4.27
N LEU A 50 10.83 13.37 3.67
CA LEU A 50 11.38 12.91 2.40
C LEU A 50 12.20 11.64 2.64
N ALA A 51 12.03 10.62 1.79
CA ALA A 51 12.87 9.44 1.83
C ALA A 51 14.31 9.79 1.44
N ASP A 52 15.28 9.16 2.07
CA ASP A 52 16.64 9.15 1.58
C ASP A 52 16.73 8.30 0.30
N LEU A 53 17.54 8.78 -0.67
CA LEU A 53 17.72 8.03 -1.92
C LEU A 53 18.28 6.62 -1.68
N ALA A 54 19.09 6.46 -0.65
CA ALA A 54 19.64 5.16 -0.26
C ALA A 54 18.54 4.14 0.13
N ASP A 55 17.43 4.59 0.74
CA ASP A 55 16.31 3.71 1.05
C ASP A 55 15.54 3.31 -0.21
N ILE A 56 15.34 4.26 -1.14
CA ILE A 56 14.69 3.96 -2.42
C ILE A 56 15.57 3.00 -3.25
N GLU A 57 16.88 3.21 -3.27
CA GLU A 57 17.85 2.35 -3.99
C GLU A 57 17.92 0.92 -3.42
N ARG A 58 17.39 0.63 -2.21
CA ARG A 58 17.24 -0.74 -1.72
C ARG A 58 16.30 -1.58 -2.57
N ASN A 59 15.31 -0.95 -3.20
CA ASN A 59 14.32 -1.65 -4.02
C ASN A 59 14.40 -1.28 -5.51
N HIS A 60 14.74 -0.04 -5.83
CA HIS A 60 14.73 0.47 -7.19
C HIS A 60 16.12 0.70 -7.74
N THR A 61 16.29 0.47 -9.05
CA THR A 61 17.53 0.79 -9.74
C THR A 61 17.71 2.31 -9.86
N ARG A 62 18.95 2.77 -9.95
CA ARG A 62 19.25 4.20 -10.18
C ARG A 62 18.65 4.73 -11.48
N ALA A 63 18.53 3.87 -12.50
CA ALA A 63 17.87 4.21 -13.75
C ALA A 63 16.38 4.51 -13.55
N ALA A 64 15.67 3.70 -12.75
CA ALA A 64 14.27 3.95 -12.41
C ALA A 64 14.08 5.27 -11.64
N LEU A 65 14.97 5.57 -10.68
CA LEU A 65 14.96 6.86 -9.98
C LEU A 65 15.18 8.03 -10.95
N ALA A 66 16.16 7.90 -11.86
CA ALA A 66 16.49 8.94 -12.83
C ALA A 66 15.31 9.24 -13.76
N ILE A 67 14.52 8.24 -14.18
CA ILE A 67 13.32 8.46 -14.99
C ILE A 67 12.35 9.42 -14.27
N VAL A 68 12.06 9.19 -13.01
CA VAL A 68 11.14 10.08 -12.27
C VAL A 68 11.74 11.44 -11.98
N ARG A 69 13.03 11.52 -11.65
CA ARG A 69 13.70 12.77 -11.26
C ARG A 69 13.98 13.69 -12.46
N ASP A 70 14.46 13.12 -13.59
CA ASP A 70 15.06 13.88 -14.68
C ASP A 70 14.04 14.24 -15.79
N HIS A 71 12.80 13.74 -15.69
CA HIS A 71 11.74 14.02 -16.65
C HIS A 71 10.57 14.83 -16.09
N LEU A 72 10.80 15.56 -14.97
CA LEU A 72 9.76 16.42 -14.42
C LEU A 72 9.47 17.56 -15.42
N PRO A 73 8.19 17.70 -15.85
CA PRO A 73 7.81 18.76 -16.76
C PRO A 73 7.70 20.12 -16.04
N PRO A 74 7.64 21.23 -16.80
CA PRO A 74 7.27 22.53 -16.23
C PRO A 74 5.89 22.52 -15.55
N PRO A 75 5.61 23.44 -14.62
CA PRO A 75 4.29 23.54 -13.98
C PRO A 75 3.16 23.66 -14.99
N GLY A 76 2.12 22.84 -14.83
CA GLY A 76 0.95 22.78 -15.71
C GLY A 76 1.10 21.84 -16.90
N GLU A 77 2.24 21.19 -17.06
CA GLU A 77 2.47 20.18 -18.08
C GLU A 77 2.59 18.77 -17.46
N TYR A 78 2.47 17.73 -18.29
CA TYR A 78 2.59 16.33 -17.91
C TYR A 78 3.61 15.63 -18.80
N TYR A 79 4.41 14.76 -18.19
CA TYR A 79 5.32 13.85 -18.90
C TYR A 79 4.82 12.41 -18.77
N PRO A 80 4.40 11.75 -19.87
CA PRO A 80 3.91 10.38 -19.80
C PRO A 80 5.09 9.41 -19.61
N ILE A 81 4.99 8.51 -18.64
CA ILE A 81 5.89 7.36 -18.47
C ILE A 81 5.38 6.19 -19.31
N ASP A 82 4.07 5.94 -19.23
CA ASP A 82 3.36 4.94 -20.02
C ASP A 82 1.95 5.45 -20.39
N SER A 83 1.04 4.54 -20.78
CA SER A 83 -0.31 4.91 -21.23
C SER A 83 -1.21 5.47 -20.12
N ASP A 84 -0.90 5.22 -18.85
CA ASP A 84 -1.73 5.57 -17.70
C ASP A 84 -0.96 6.20 -16.53
N THR A 85 0.36 6.33 -16.64
CA THR A 85 1.21 6.91 -15.58
C THR A 85 1.96 8.13 -16.13
N SER A 86 1.75 9.28 -15.51
CA SER A 86 2.40 10.53 -15.92
C SER A 86 3.01 11.27 -14.73
N LEU A 87 4.01 12.09 -15.01
CA LEU A 87 4.63 13.00 -14.05
C LEU A 87 4.08 14.42 -14.25
N ASN A 88 3.96 15.16 -13.15
CA ASN A 88 3.89 16.61 -13.16
C ASN A 88 5.10 17.21 -12.41
N ALA A 89 5.19 18.54 -12.33
CA ALA A 89 6.31 19.23 -11.68
C ALA A 89 6.52 18.83 -10.20
N HIS A 90 5.53 18.23 -9.55
CA HIS A 90 5.52 17.90 -8.12
C HIS A 90 5.70 16.40 -7.84
N SER A 91 5.70 15.57 -8.88
CA SER A 91 5.69 14.09 -8.74
C SER A 91 6.90 13.56 -7.96
N TRP A 92 8.09 14.12 -8.17
CA TRP A 92 9.29 13.71 -7.45
C TRP A 92 9.16 13.95 -5.94
N GLN A 93 8.73 15.15 -5.52
CA GLN A 93 8.56 15.45 -4.10
C GLN A 93 7.49 14.56 -3.47
N ALA A 94 6.35 14.38 -4.14
CA ALA A 94 5.28 13.50 -3.66
C ALA A 94 5.76 12.05 -3.52
N ALA A 95 6.49 11.51 -4.49
CA ALA A 95 7.03 10.16 -4.43
C ALA A 95 8.05 9.98 -3.28
N LEU A 96 8.92 10.96 -3.05
CA LEU A 96 9.83 10.95 -1.90
C LEU A 96 9.08 11.01 -0.56
N ARG A 97 7.97 11.80 -0.46
CA ARG A 97 7.12 11.83 0.74
C ARG A 97 6.41 10.51 0.96
N ALA A 98 5.89 9.89 -0.10
CA ALA A 98 5.20 8.61 0.01
C ALA A 98 6.13 7.50 0.51
N ALA A 99 7.31 7.35 -0.08
CA ALA A 99 8.30 6.40 0.39
C ALA A 99 8.83 6.75 1.80
N GLY A 100 9.07 8.03 2.07
CA GLY A 100 9.55 8.51 3.37
C GLY A 100 8.55 8.28 4.51
N ALA A 101 7.24 8.39 4.24
CA ALA A 101 6.20 8.03 5.19
C ALA A 101 6.31 6.56 5.61
N ALA A 102 6.43 5.66 4.63
CA ALA A 102 6.50 4.22 4.87
C ALA A 102 7.77 3.83 5.66
N VAL A 103 8.92 4.45 5.36
CA VAL A 103 10.19 4.24 6.09
C VAL A 103 10.09 4.79 7.51
N ALA A 104 9.64 6.04 7.69
CA ALA A 104 9.53 6.67 9.01
C ALA A 104 8.50 5.95 9.91
N ALA A 105 7.38 5.50 9.34
CA ALA A 105 6.41 4.68 10.06
C ALA A 105 7.02 3.35 10.51
N THR A 106 7.85 2.72 9.65
CA THR A 106 8.57 1.49 9.97
C THR A 106 9.50 1.69 11.17
N ASP A 107 10.30 2.77 11.15
CA ASP A 107 11.18 3.10 12.26
C ASP A 107 10.41 3.34 13.56
N ALA A 108 9.37 4.16 13.52
CA ALA A 108 8.58 4.50 14.69
C ALA A 108 7.89 3.28 15.32
N VAL A 109 7.41 2.34 14.49
CA VAL A 109 6.79 1.08 14.96
C VAL A 109 7.85 0.12 15.52
N ILE A 110 9.01 0.00 14.90
CA ILE A 110 10.11 -0.86 15.41
C ILE A 110 10.63 -0.33 16.74
N ASP A 111 10.78 1.00 16.88
CA ASP A 111 11.27 1.65 18.09
C ASP A 111 10.22 1.69 19.22
N GLY A 112 8.97 1.30 18.93
CA GLY A 112 7.87 1.30 19.88
C GLY A 112 7.37 2.70 20.24
N ALA A 113 7.64 3.70 19.38
CA ALA A 113 7.10 5.05 19.52
C ALA A 113 5.60 5.12 19.18
N ILE A 114 5.13 4.20 18.35
CA ILE A 114 3.73 3.94 18.01
C ILE A 114 3.53 2.44 17.84
N ASP A 115 2.28 1.96 17.97
CA ASP A 115 1.98 0.54 17.81
C ASP A 115 1.84 0.15 16.34
N ASN A 116 1.17 0.98 15.54
CA ASN A 116 0.99 0.80 14.09
C ASN A 116 0.77 2.14 13.38
N ALA A 117 0.77 2.11 12.05
CA ALA A 117 0.56 3.31 11.24
C ALA A 117 -0.25 3.03 9.97
N PHE A 118 -1.02 4.03 9.55
CA PHE A 118 -1.55 4.15 8.20
C PHE A 118 -0.90 5.35 7.49
N CYS A 119 -0.26 5.12 6.34
CA CYS A 119 0.34 6.13 5.50
C CYS A 119 -0.70 6.58 4.46
N SER A 120 -1.33 7.74 4.71
CA SER A 120 -2.28 8.38 3.79
C SER A 120 -1.50 9.20 2.77
N ILE A 121 -0.96 8.52 1.78
CA ILE A 121 0.06 9.01 0.84
C ILE A 121 -0.35 8.80 -0.61
N ARG A 122 0.23 9.58 -1.51
CA ARG A 122 0.22 9.46 -2.96
C ARG A 122 1.59 9.92 -3.51
N PRO A 123 2.05 9.36 -4.64
CA PRO A 123 1.47 8.29 -5.46
C PRO A 123 1.45 6.93 -4.75
N PRO A 124 0.62 5.97 -5.21
CA PRO A 124 0.64 4.58 -4.77
C PRO A 124 1.94 3.87 -5.18
N GLY A 125 2.12 2.61 -4.80
CA GLY A 125 3.42 1.96 -4.96
C GLY A 125 3.44 0.54 -5.50
N HIS A 126 2.44 -0.30 -5.28
CA HIS A 126 2.54 -1.75 -5.43
C HIS A 126 2.80 -2.25 -6.87
N HIS A 127 2.49 -1.43 -7.89
CA HIS A 127 2.83 -1.74 -9.29
C HIS A 127 4.24 -1.32 -9.70
N ALA A 128 4.89 -0.38 -8.98
CA ALA A 128 6.23 0.07 -9.32
C ALA A 128 7.25 -1.06 -9.18
N ARG A 129 7.87 -1.42 -10.31
CA ARG A 129 8.86 -2.49 -10.42
C ARG A 129 10.24 -1.98 -10.01
N PRO A 130 11.18 -2.84 -9.65
CA PRO A 130 12.56 -2.40 -9.40
C PRO A 130 13.15 -1.58 -10.55
N GLY A 131 12.77 -1.88 -11.78
CA GLY A 131 13.27 -1.23 -12.99
C GLY A 131 12.46 -0.04 -13.50
N GLY A 132 11.28 0.27 -12.92
CA GLY A 132 10.47 1.37 -13.45
C GLY A 132 9.08 1.54 -12.85
N ALA A 133 8.54 2.72 -13.05
CA ALA A 133 7.19 3.12 -12.67
C ALA A 133 6.14 2.55 -13.64
N MET A 134 4.94 2.24 -13.15
CA MET A 134 3.76 1.84 -13.93
C MET A 134 2.51 1.83 -13.04
N GLY A 135 1.31 1.79 -13.64
CA GLY A 135 0.06 1.61 -12.90
C GLY A 135 -0.16 2.68 -11.85
N PHE A 136 0.05 3.94 -12.20
CA PHE A 136 -0.02 5.11 -11.31
C PHE A 136 1.08 5.16 -10.24
N CYS A 137 1.92 4.12 -10.11
CA CYS A 137 2.94 3.96 -9.08
C CYS A 137 4.31 4.44 -9.57
N LEU A 138 4.98 5.28 -8.78
CA LEU A 138 6.31 5.79 -9.12
C LEU A 138 7.41 5.02 -8.38
N PHE A 139 7.31 4.86 -7.07
CA PHE A 139 8.17 4.01 -6.24
C PHE A 139 7.32 3.07 -5.41
N ASN A 140 7.80 1.86 -5.17
CA ASN A 140 7.08 0.88 -4.37
C ASN A 140 7.27 1.14 -2.87
N ASN A 141 6.35 1.92 -2.29
CA ASN A 141 6.45 2.39 -0.92
C ASN A 141 6.58 1.25 0.10
N VAL A 142 5.76 0.21 -0.05
CA VAL A 142 5.76 -0.97 0.82
C VAL A 142 7.03 -1.79 0.64
N ALA A 143 7.50 -1.98 -0.59
CA ALA A 143 8.73 -2.73 -0.84
C ALA A 143 9.97 -2.03 -0.28
N ILE A 144 10.05 -0.69 -0.42
CA ILE A 144 11.12 0.12 0.18
C ILE A 144 11.11 -0.04 1.70
N ALA A 145 9.95 0.09 2.34
CA ALA A 145 9.81 -0.06 3.79
C ALA A 145 10.16 -1.48 4.26
N ALA A 146 9.74 -2.52 3.52
CA ALA A 146 10.09 -3.91 3.82
C ALA A 146 11.61 -4.16 3.71
N ARG A 147 12.27 -3.65 2.66
CA ARG A 147 13.73 -3.70 2.53
C ARG A 147 14.42 -2.94 3.66
N HIS A 148 13.93 -1.74 4.02
CA HIS A 148 14.45 -0.98 5.15
C HIS A 148 14.36 -1.77 6.46
N ALA A 149 13.21 -2.39 6.74
CA ALA A 149 13.03 -3.22 7.94
C ALA A 149 14.02 -4.40 8.01
N LEU A 150 14.26 -5.07 6.87
CA LEU A 150 15.19 -6.20 6.78
C LEU A 150 16.66 -5.76 6.85
N ASP A 151 17.05 -4.80 6.01
CA ASP A 151 18.45 -4.53 5.72
C ASP A 151 19.03 -3.40 6.58
N ALA A 152 18.22 -2.42 7.02
CA ALA A 152 18.66 -1.35 7.90
C ALA A 152 18.30 -1.61 9.37
N ARG A 153 17.13 -2.20 9.65
CA ARG A 153 16.67 -2.45 11.02
C ARG A 153 16.92 -3.89 11.49
N GLY A 154 17.39 -4.78 10.62
CA GLY A 154 17.85 -6.12 10.96
C GLY A 154 16.75 -7.10 11.34
N LEU A 155 15.50 -6.88 10.90
CA LEU A 155 14.46 -7.89 11.06
C LEU A 155 14.76 -9.12 10.19
N ALA A 156 14.48 -10.31 10.71
CA ALA A 156 14.78 -11.55 9.99
C ALA A 156 13.72 -11.88 8.93
N ARG A 157 12.45 -11.57 9.17
CA ARG A 157 11.34 -11.88 8.26
C ARG A 157 10.22 -10.86 8.37
N VAL A 158 9.68 -10.47 7.22
CA VAL A 158 8.51 -9.58 7.15
C VAL A 158 7.45 -10.16 6.22
N ALA A 159 6.19 -9.82 6.42
CA ALA A 159 5.12 -10.18 5.49
C ALA A 159 4.52 -8.93 4.86
N ILE A 160 4.13 -9.05 3.59
CA ILE A 160 3.39 -8.02 2.85
C ILE A 160 2.02 -8.60 2.51
N ILE A 161 0.98 -7.92 2.96
CA ILE A 161 -0.42 -8.22 2.66
C ILE A 161 -0.90 -7.19 1.66
N ASP A 162 -1.44 -7.64 0.54
CA ASP A 162 -1.97 -6.77 -0.50
C ASP A 162 -3.43 -7.12 -0.76
N PHE A 163 -4.34 -6.18 -0.50
CA PHE A 163 -5.76 -6.35 -0.74
C PHE A 163 -6.34 -5.36 -1.77
N ASP A 164 -5.46 -4.72 -2.55
CA ASP A 164 -5.85 -4.01 -3.76
C ASP A 164 -6.54 -4.97 -4.76
N VAL A 165 -7.44 -4.46 -5.59
CA VAL A 165 -8.10 -5.28 -6.61
C VAL A 165 -7.16 -5.71 -7.73
N HIS A 166 -6.08 -4.94 -7.94
CA HIS A 166 -5.07 -5.22 -8.94
C HIS A 166 -3.94 -6.08 -8.37
N HIS A 167 -3.32 -6.89 -9.21
CA HIS A 167 -2.14 -7.65 -8.82
C HIS A 167 -0.96 -6.71 -8.55
N GLY A 168 -0.39 -6.77 -7.34
CA GLY A 168 0.80 -6.01 -6.93
C GLY A 168 2.08 -6.55 -7.57
N ASN A 169 2.15 -6.54 -8.91
CA ASN A 169 3.23 -7.13 -9.70
C ASN A 169 4.61 -6.55 -9.38
N GLY A 170 4.70 -5.27 -9.05
CA GLY A 170 5.96 -4.64 -8.65
C GLY A 170 6.49 -5.18 -7.33
N THR A 171 5.59 -5.42 -6.37
CA THR A 171 5.92 -6.06 -5.09
C THR A 171 6.33 -7.52 -5.30
N ALA A 172 5.58 -8.28 -6.10
CA ALA A 172 5.89 -9.67 -6.42
C ALA A 172 7.27 -9.81 -7.10
N GLU A 173 7.58 -8.95 -8.08
CA GLU A 173 8.90 -8.91 -8.73
C GLU A 173 10.02 -8.53 -7.77
N SER A 174 9.79 -7.55 -6.89
CA SER A 174 10.79 -7.10 -5.91
C SER A 174 11.25 -8.21 -4.97
N PHE A 175 10.38 -9.16 -4.67
CA PHE A 175 10.63 -10.21 -3.67
C PHE A 175 10.59 -11.63 -4.24
N ALA A 176 10.58 -11.81 -5.56
CA ALA A 176 10.52 -13.13 -6.22
C ALA A 176 11.56 -14.13 -5.71
N ASN A 177 12.74 -13.66 -5.31
CA ASN A 177 13.86 -14.49 -4.83
C ASN A 177 14.29 -14.10 -3.40
N GLU A 178 13.40 -13.49 -2.59
CA GLU A 178 13.72 -13.04 -1.24
C GLU A 178 12.99 -13.90 -0.20
N PRO A 179 13.64 -14.93 0.36
CA PRO A 179 13.00 -15.86 1.29
C PRO A 179 12.64 -15.23 2.65
N ARG A 180 13.12 -14.01 2.94
CA ARG A 180 12.79 -13.28 4.17
C ARG A 180 11.47 -12.50 4.07
N VAL A 181 10.83 -12.49 2.88
CA VAL A 181 9.56 -11.80 2.64
C VAL A 181 8.50 -12.81 2.21
N LEU A 182 7.36 -12.82 2.90
CA LEU A 182 6.17 -13.50 2.44
C LEU A 182 5.20 -12.47 1.88
N MET A 183 4.77 -12.62 0.63
CA MET A 183 3.68 -11.85 0.03
C MET A 183 2.40 -12.69 0.02
N ALA A 184 1.31 -12.11 0.54
CA ALA A 184 -0.02 -12.69 0.49
C ALA A 184 -1.00 -11.68 -0.07
N SER A 185 -1.62 -12.00 -1.20
CA SER A 185 -2.58 -11.14 -1.88
C SER A 185 -3.78 -11.91 -2.40
N PHE A 186 -4.87 -11.22 -2.64
CA PHE A 186 -5.87 -11.58 -3.65
C PHE A 186 -5.94 -10.45 -4.68
N PHE A 187 -6.38 -10.75 -5.88
CA PHE A 187 -6.59 -9.75 -6.91
C PHE A 187 -7.60 -10.28 -7.95
N GLN A 188 -8.27 -9.38 -8.63
CA GLN A 188 -9.15 -9.76 -9.73
C GLN A 188 -8.31 -10.24 -10.93
N HIS A 189 -8.69 -11.37 -11.51
CA HIS A 189 -8.07 -11.89 -12.72
C HIS A 189 -9.13 -12.45 -13.68
N PRO A 190 -9.09 -12.11 -15.00
CA PRO A 190 -8.17 -11.17 -15.64
C PRO A 190 -8.49 -9.69 -15.33
N LEU A 191 -7.47 -8.91 -15.03
CA LEU A 191 -7.53 -7.46 -14.87
C LEU A 191 -6.09 -6.91 -15.04
N TYR A 192 -5.92 -5.57 -15.09
CA TYR A 192 -4.60 -4.93 -15.05
C TYR A 192 -3.75 -5.54 -13.91
N PRO A 193 -2.44 -5.76 -14.06
CA PRO A 193 -1.58 -5.45 -15.20
C PRO A 193 -1.55 -6.53 -16.29
N TYR A 194 -2.52 -7.46 -16.32
CA TYR A 194 -2.66 -8.55 -17.30
C TYR A 194 -1.49 -9.55 -17.31
N THR A 195 -0.78 -9.65 -16.20
CA THR A 195 0.28 -10.66 -16.01
C THR A 195 -0.33 -11.97 -15.54
N GLU A 196 0.29 -13.09 -15.94
CA GLU A 196 -0.09 -14.39 -15.39
C GLU A 196 0.23 -14.45 -13.88
N PRO A 197 -0.66 -15.04 -13.07
CA PRO A 197 -0.40 -15.21 -11.65
C PRO A 197 0.82 -16.09 -11.39
N GLU A 198 1.67 -15.67 -10.44
CA GLU A 198 2.80 -16.50 -10.01
C GLU A 198 2.31 -17.79 -9.34
N PRO A 199 3.06 -18.90 -9.47
CA PRO A 199 2.78 -20.11 -8.72
C PRO A 199 2.81 -19.84 -7.21
N VAL A 200 1.85 -20.39 -6.48
CA VAL A 200 1.86 -20.35 -5.02
C VAL A 200 3.06 -21.11 -4.46
N THR A 201 3.84 -20.45 -3.61
CA THR A 201 5.01 -21.00 -2.93
C THR A 201 4.90 -20.79 -1.41
N ALA A 202 5.92 -21.15 -0.67
CA ALA A 202 5.98 -20.89 0.77
C ALA A 202 6.05 -19.37 1.12
N THR A 203 6.49 -18.55 0.17
CA THR A 203 6.68 -17.08 0.36
C THR A 203 5.87 -16.23 -0.62
N CYS A 204 5.06 -16.85 -1.48
CA CYS A 204 4.18 -16.17 -2.43
C CYS A 204 2.81 -16.84 -2.41
N VAL A 205 1.81 -16.16 -1.85
CA VAL A 205 0.42 -16.64 -1.73
C VAL A 205 -0.50 -15.62 -2.41
N ASN A 206 -0.25 -15.40 -3.71
CA ASN A 206 -1.05 -14.50 -4.54
C ASN A 206 -2.20 -15.28 -5.17
N VAL A 207 -3.45 -14.91 -4.86
CA VAL A 207 -4.64 -15.69 -5.23
C VAL A 207 -5.49 -14.92 -6.23
N PRO A 208 -5.51 -15.34 -7.51
CA PRO A 208 -6.39 -14.74 -8.51
C PRO A 208 -7.85 -15.10 -8.21
N LEU A 209 -8.74 -14.10 -8.30
CA LEU A 209 -10.17 -14.25 -8.10
C LEU A 209 -10.94 -13.71 -9.32
N PRO A 210 -12.06 -14.33 -9.70
CA PRO A 210 -12.88 -13.82 -10.77
C PRO A 210 -13.57 -12.51 -10.38
N ALA A 211 -13.95 -11.70 -11.37
CA ALA A 211 -14.85 -10.57 -11.17
C ALA A 211 -16.11 -11.00 -10.40
N TYR A 212 -16.70 -10.06 -9.67
CA TYR A 212 -17.87 -10.25 -8.80
C TYR A 212 -17.64 -11.10 -7.55
N SER A 213 -16.40 -11.49 -7.26
CA SER A 213 -16.04 -12.09 -5.96
C SER A 213 -16.36 -11.12 -4.83
N LYS A 214 -17.06 -11.62 -3.80
CA LYS A 214 -17.50 -10.83 -2.65
C LYS A 214 -16.70 -11.18 -1.39
N GLY A 215 -17.03 -10.52 -0.29
CA GLY A 215 -16.35 -10.70 0.98
C GLY A 215 -16.31 -12.13 1.52
N ASP A 216 -17.31 -12.96 1.26
CA ASP A 216 -17.32 -14.36 1.65
C ASP A 216 -16.20 -15.17 0.95
N VAL A 217 -16.00 -14.95 -0.36
CA VAL A 217 -14.92 -15.59 -1.13
C VAL A 217 -13.55 -15.12 -0.62
N VAL A 218 -13.39 -13.81 -0.42
CA VAL A 218 -12.13 -13.23 0.10
C VAL A 218 -11.82 -13.74 1.50
N ARG A 219 -12.81 -13.83 2.39
CA ARG A 219 -12.63 -14.40 3.74
C ARG A 219 -12.15 -15.85 3.68
N GLN A 220 -12.68 -16.65 2.75
CA GLN A 220 -12.21 -18.01 2.56
C GLN A 220 -10.74 -18.07 2.11
N VAL A 221 -10.32 -17.18 1.19
CA VAL A 221 -8.90 -17.06 0.80
C VAL A 221 -8.01 -16.71 1.99
N VAL A 222 -8.42 -15.74 2.80
CA VAL A 222 -7.68 -15.35 4.00
C VAL A 222 -7.54 -16.53 4.97
N LEU A 223 -8.64 -17.22 5.28
CA LEU A 223 -8.66 -18.33 6.23
C LEU A 223 -7.87 -19.55 5.74
N ASP A 224 -8.02 -19.90 4.46
CA ASP A 224 -7.48 -21.17 3.94
C ASP A 224 -6.07 -21.04 3.37
N ARG A 225 -5.67 -19.82 2.98
CA ARG A 225 -4.40 -19.62 2.28
C ARG A 225 -3.47 -18.66 3.03
N TRP A 226 -3.94 -17.46 3.38
CA TRP A 226 -3.07 -16.45 4.01
C TRP A 226 -2.69 -16.83 5.44
N LEU A 227 -3.67 -17.13 6.29
CA LEU A 227 -3.40 -17.41 7.70
C LEU A 227 -2.49 -18.62 7.89
N PRO A 228 -2.69 -19.78 7.22
CA PRO A 228 -1.76 -20.89 7.32
C PRO A 228 -0.33 -20.56 6.91
N ALA A 229 -0.15 -19.79 5.82
CA ALA A 229 1.17 -19.34 5.37
C ALA A 229 1.82 -18.38 6.37
N LEU A 230 1.09 -17.38 6.86
CA LEU A 230 1.58 -16.43 7.85
C LEU A 230 1.95 -17.10 9.17
N HIS A 231 1.15 -18.07 9.64
CA HIS A 231 1.46 -18.84 10.85
C HIS A 231 2.70 -19.72 10.69
N ALA A 232 2.92 -20.30 9.50
CA ALA A 232 4.13 -21.05 9.21
C ALA A 232 5.37 -20.12 9.09
N PHE A 233 5.22 -18.97 8.47
CA PHE A 233 6.30 -18.02 8.21
C PHE A 233 6.72 -17.23 9.44
N LYS A 234 5.79 -16.83 10.32
CA LYS A 234 6.01 -16.09 11.57
C LYS A 234 6.76 -14.78 11.35
N PRO A 235 6.16 -13.80 10.66
CA PRO A 235 6.80 -12.52 10.37
C PRO A 235 7.05 -11.71 11.65
N GLU A 236 8.12 -10.91 11.69
CA GLU A 236 8.44 -10.00 12.78
C GLU A 236 7.86 -8.60 12.60
N MET A 237 7.32 -8.31 11.41
CA MET A 237 6.57 -7.12 11.04
C MET A 237 5.69 -7.41 9.84
N LEU A 238 4.53 -6.74 9.76
CA LEU A 238 3.63 -6.84 8.61
C LEU A 238 3.48 -5.48 7.94
N PHE A 239 3.53 -5.49 6.62
CA PHE A 239 3.20 -4.36 5.77
C PHE A 239 1.89 -4.62 5.05
N ILE A 240 1.13 -3.55 4.78
CA ILE A 240 -0.13 -3.67 4.05
C ILE A 240 -0.10 -2.71 2.87
N SER A 241 -0.19 -3.23 1.65
CA SER A 241 -0.63 -2.50 0.47
C SER A 241 -2.15 -2.41 0.52
N ALA A 242 -2.63 -1.25 0.98
CA ALA A 242 -4.04 -1.04 1.28
C ALA A 242 -4.74 -0.33 0.11
N GLY A 243 -5.15 -1.11 -0.88
CA GLY A 243 -6.05 -0.67 -1.94
C GLY A 243 -7.51 -0.89 -1.56
N PHE A 244 -8.37 0.04 -1.92
CA PHE A 244 -9.79 0.00 -1.59
C PHE A 244 -10.68 -0.07 -2.84
N ASP A 245 -10.10 -0.36 -3.99
CA ASP A 245 -10.74 -0.50 -5.30
C ASP A 245 -11.38 -1.88 -5.56
N ALA A 246 -11.20 -2.85 -4.66
CA ALA A 246 -12.02 -4.06 -4.62
C ALA A 246 -13.45 -3.78 -4.08
N HIS A 247 -13.73 -2.54 -3.64
CA HIS A 247 -15.06 -2.16 -3.19
C HIS A 247 -16.07 -2.19 -4.34
N ARG A 248 -17.28 -2.66 -4.06
CA ARG A 248 -18.38 -2.83 -5.06
C ARG A 248 -18.79 -1.55 -5.79
N ASP A 249 -18.49 -0.37 -5.22
CA ASP A 249 -18.81 0.94 -5.78
C ASP A 249 -17.63 1.55 -6.55
N ASP A 250 -16.49 0.84 -6.69
CA ASP A 250 -15.32 1.32 -7.42
C ASP A 250 -15.38 0.92 -8.89
N ASP A 251 -15.08 1.86 -9.79
CA ASP A 251 -15.21 1.65 -11.23
C ASP A 251 -13.95 1.01 -11.86
N LEU A 252 -12.82 0.94 -11.14
CA LEU A 252 -11.57 0.34 -11.65
C LEU A 252 -11.40 -1.12 -11.25
N GLY A 253 -12.30 -1.66 -10.43
CA GLY A 253 -12.40 -3.06 -10.08
C GLY A 253 -13.81 -3.61 -10.28
N GLY A 254 -13.93 -4.91 -10.48
CA GLY A 254 -15.21 -5.59 -10.62
C GLY A 254 -15.54 -6.52 -9.45
N MET A 255 -14.86 -6.37 -8.30
CA MET A 255 -15.15 -7.16 -7.10
C MET A 255 -16.30 -6.55 -6.28
N GLY A 256 -16.73 -7.21 -5.23
CA GLY A 256 -17.92 -6.84 -4.47
C GLY A 256 -17.70 -6.69 -2.98
N LEU A 257 -16.52 -6.20 -2.55
CA LEU A 257 -16.23 -5.95 -1.15
C LEU A 257 -16.98 -4.73 -0.63
N VAL A 258 -17.14 -4.69 0.69
CA VAL A 258 -17.70 -3.57 1.43
C VAL A 258 -16.78 -3.23 2.61
N GLU A 259 -17.03 -2.11 3.28
CA GLU A 259 -16.21 -1.59 4.39
C GLU A 259 -15.94 -2.63 5.49
N ALA A 260 -16.96 -3.45 5.78
CA ALA A 260 -16.86 -4.51 6.81
C ALA A 260 -15.85 -5.62 6.43
N ASP A 261 -15.60 -5.83 5.14
CA ASP A 261 -14.64 -6.83 4.67
C ASP A 261 -13.21 -6.34 4.91
N TYR A 262 -12.91 -5.07 4.60
CA TYR A 262 -11.61 -4.46 4.90
C TYR A 262 -11.32 -4.45 6.39
N ALA A 263 -12.29 -4.08 7.21
CA ALA A 263 -12.14 -4.14 8.67
C ALA A 263 -11.91 -5.57 9.18
N TRP A 264 -12.56 -6.55 8.58
CA TRP A 264 -12.37 -7.96 8.97
C TRP A 264 -10.98 -8.46 8.56
N ILE A 265 -10.53 -8.21 7.33
CA ILE A 265 -9.18 -8.56 6.87
C ILE A 265 -8.13 -7.93 7.78
N THR A 266 -8.27 -6.64 8.09
CA THR A 266 -7.36 -5.92 8.96
C THR A 266 -7.24 -6.59 10.33
N ARG A 267 -8.36 -6.99 10.95
CA ARG A 267 -8.35 -7.70 12.23
C ARG A 267 -7.61 -9.04 12.15
N GLN A 268 -7.79 -9.82 11.05
CA GLN A 268 -7.05 -11.07 10.87
C GLN A 268 -5.53 -10.83 10.78
N VAL A 269 -5.11 -9.78 10.07
CA VAL A 269 -3.70 -9.38 9.97
C VAL A 269 -3.16 -8.94 11.34
N MET A 270 -3.93 -8.17 12.10
CA MET A 270 -3.57 -7.75 13.46
C MET A 270 -3.40 -8.92 14.41
N ASP A 271 -4.25 -9.95 14.32
CA ASP A 271 -4.12 -11.15 15.15
C ASP A 271 -2.81 -11.89 14.88
N VAL A 272 -2.39 -11.98 13.62
CA VAL A 272 -1.07 -12.51 13.25
C VAL A 272 0.05 -11.62 13.79
N ALA A 273 -0.09 -10.29 13.65
CA ALA A 273 0.91 -9.34 14.14
C ALA A 273 1.10 -9.43 15.66
N ARG A 274 0.01 -9.58 16.42
CA ARG A 274 0.07 -9.78 17.88
C ARG A 274 0.85 -11.05 18.25
N LEU A 275 0.62 -12.14 17.51
CA LEU A 275 1.25 -13.43 17.80
C LEU A 275 2.76 -13.45 17.52
N TYR A 276 3.20 -12.83 16.43
CA TYR A 276 4.56 -13.01 15.93
C TYR A 276 5.37 -11.72 15.79
N ALA A 277 4.70 -10.59 15.56
CA ALA A 277 5.31 -9.32 15.21
C ALA A 277 5.21 -8.24 16.30
N LYS A 278 4.84 -8.58 17.53
CA LYS A 278 4.64 -7.61 18.64
C LYS A 278 3.61 -6.51 18.29
N GLY A 279 2.65 -6.81 17.42
CA GLY A 279 1.64 -5.85 16.93
C GLY A 279 2.12 -4.94 15.79
N ARG A 280 3.35 -5.07 15.29
CA ARG A 280 3.97 -4.17 14.31
C ARG A 280 3.29 -4.26 12.94
N ILE A 281 2.61 -3.17 12.55
CA ILE A 281 1.97 -3.03 11.23
C ILE A 281 2.24 -1.63 10.68
N VAL A 282 2.64 -1.55 9.41
CA VAL A 282 2.63 -0.34 8.60
C VAL A 282 1.76 -0.57 7.38
N SER A 283 0.72 0.23 7.20
CA SER A 283 -0.21 0.16 6.08
C SER A 283 -0.04 1.38 5.18
N CYS A 284 0.08 1.19 3.87
CA CYS A 284 0.23 2.25 2.89
C CYS A 284 -0.96 2.26 1.93
N LEU A 285 -1.52 3.43 1.67
CA LEU A 285 -2.58 3.62 0.69
C LEU A 285 -2.10 3.24 -0.71
N GLU A 286 -2.87 2.40 -1.39
CA GLU A 286 -2.70 2.07 -2.79
C GLU A 286 -3.91 2.57 -3.61
N GLY A 287 -4.67 1.71 -4.27
CA GLY A 287 -5.85 2.05 -5.04
C GLY A 287 -7.09 2.42 -4.23
N GLY A 288 -8.18 2.65 -4.93
CA GLY A 288 -9.47 3.13 -4.43
C GLY A 288 -9.82 4.48 -5.02
N TYR A 289 -10.78 4.51 -5.94
CA TYR A 289 -11.01 5.64 -6.85
C TYR A 289 -12.44 6.19 -6.74
N ASN A 290 -13.39 5.42 -6.20
CA ASN A 290 -14.65 5.97 -5.73
C ASN A 290 -14.43 6.69 -4.39
N LEU A 291 -14.42 8.02 -4.41
CA LEU A 291 -14.02 8.85 -3.24
C LEU A 291 -14.83 8.54 -1.98
N SER A 292 -16.14 8.30 -2.13
CA SER A 292 -17.02 7.99 -0.99
C SER A 292 -16.70 6.60 -0.42
N ALA A 293 -16.57 5.59 -1.28
CA ALA A 293 -16.21 4.23 -0.86
C ALA A 293 -14.81 4.17 -0.25
N LEU A 294 -13.85 4.88 -0.85
CA LEU A 294 -12.49 5.01 -0.34
C LEU A 294 -12.48 5.55 1.09
N GLY A 295 -13.10 6.71 1.32
CA GLY A 295 -13.11 7.33 2.65
C GLY A 295 -13.74 6.40 3.70
N ARG A 296 -14.90 5.79 3.41
CA ARG A 296 -15.58 4.85 4.33
C ARG A 296 -14.74 3.61 4.61
N SER A 297 -14.11 3.04 3.58
CA SER A 297 -13.29 1.84 3.71
C SER A 297 -12.00 2.10 4.48
N VAL A 298 -11.33 3.25 4.25
CA VAL A 298 -10.18 3.68 5.05
C VAL A 298 -10.57 3.86 6.51
N VAL A 299 -11.72 4.50 6.80
CA VAL A 299 -12.22 4.62 8.18
C VAL A 299 -12.43 3.26 8.84
N ALA A 300 -13.01 2.29 8.11
CA ALA A 300 -13.22 0.93 8.63
C ALA A 300 -11.88 0.21 8.92
N HIS A 301 -10.90 0.38 8.02
CA HIS A 301 -9.54 -0.13 8.18
C HIS A 301 -8.81 0.51 9.36
N VAL A 302 -8.79 1.84 9.44
CA VAL A 302 -8.11 2.59 10.49
C VAL A 302 -8.75 2.35 11.86
N LYS A 303 -10.10 2.26 11.95
CA LYS A 303 -10.78 1.85 13.19
C LYS A 303 -10.33 0.48 13.66
N ALA A 304 -10.16 -0.47 12.75
CA ALA A 304 -9.66 -1.78 13.11
C ALA A 304 -8.21 -1.71 13.61
N LEU A 305 -7.32 -0.97 12.91
CA LEU A 305 -5.92 -0.77 13.34
C LEU A 305 -5.83 -0.10 14.73
N ALA A 306 -6.67 0.89 15.00
CA ALA A 306 -6.68 1.64 16.25
C ALA A 306 -7.48 0.96 17.38
N GLU A 307 -8.21 -0.12 17.08
CA GLU A 307 -9.10 -0.84 18.02
C GLU A 307 -10.20 0.05 18.61
N ILE A 308 -10.83 0.91 17.81
CA ILE A 308 -11.89 1.85 18.20
C ILE A 308 -13.17 1.65 17.39
#